data_65703e5709fab8935bf65486b158c3ed
#
_entry.id   65703e5709fab8935bf65486b158c3ed
#
_cell.length_a   1.000
_cell.length_b   1.000
_cell.length_c   1.000
_cell.angle_alpha   90.00
_cell.angle_beta   90.00
_cell.angle_gamma   90.00
#
_symmetry.space_group_name_H-M   'P 1'
#
loop_
_entity.id
_entity.type
_entity.pdbx_description
1 polymer ?
#
loop_
_entity_poly.entity_id
_entity_poly.type
_entity_poly.pdbx_seq_one_letter_code
_entity_poly.pdbx_strand_id
1 'polypeptide(L)'
;MPPVDRPPGRTTVEIRAVIEAFLQSCRQPALLEPGEELLPLTGDNFSLEMRGSRLMLEAWDRTRNLARRVTALQEPSAARLELTVERFARREGQLFLLDLARPAGADLGRRSARLVFRERFRLFLRRQFPEWDLAELSAEANLEFSLSPAFPRAFLRHGQHGWAALACPPEGDAAAALSFGLIWLSYLRASKRRVAVEGLALYAPAGRERAAALRLLALDPAAARCELFTYSEQDFVVRGDPRDHGNLDTRLDPCRRPAPNQGEAWQRIAALPGVERIVKHDGRASLRVRGLEFAEISGGDLIFGLGRRRAAHPHHAAEIERLVEELQRARTPAAQDHAHPLYRQYPEAWLESQARAQLETLDASLLPDPVYGQVPAFAAGERGVIDLLAVDRTGRLAVVELKASADLHLPLQALDYWIRVKWHLDRGEFTASGYFPGIELRPEPPRLLLVSPALQFHPTTETILGYFSPVVDVERIGVAEDWRKELRVMFRLTGAERPR
;
A
#
# COMPACT_ATOMS: atom_id res chain seq x y z
N MET A 1 34.31 -47.10 20.26
CA MET A 1 34.33 -46.07 19.22
C MET A 1 35.42 -45.06 19.59
N PRO A 2 36.38 -44.76 18.73
CA PRO A 2 37.38 -43.74 19.00
C PRO A 2 36.70 -42.35 18.98
N PRO A 3 37.21 -41.35 19.72
CA PRO A 3 36.67 -40.01 19.71
C PRO A 3 36.86 -39.37 18.33
N VAL A 4 35.76 -38.80 17.78
CA VAL A 4 35.79 -38.04 16.55
C VAL A 4 36.61 -36.76 16.83
N ASP A 5 37.82 -36.66 16.24
CA ASP A 5 38.64 -35.50 16.21
C ASP A 5 37.84 -34.31 15.68
N ARG A 6 37.52 -33.37 16.56
CA ARG A 6 37.04 -32.04 16.11
C ARG A 6 38.23 -31.33 15.46
N PRO A 7 38.07 -30.77 14.26
CA PRO A 7 39.10 -29.97 13.64
C PRO A 7 39.53 -28.84 14.62
N PRO A 8 40.83 -28.51 14.69
CA PRO A 8 41.31 -27.47 15.59
C PRO A 8 40.58 -26.15 15.30
N GLY A 9 39.95 -25.59 16.35
CA GLY A 9 39.23 -24.31 16.24
C GLY A 9 40.18 -23.21 15.78
N ARG A 10 39.70 -22.31 14.91
CA ARG A 10 40.49 -21.14 14.44
C ARG A 10 41.01 -20.33 15.61
N THR A 11 42.20 -19.85 15.48
CA THR A 11 42.79 -18.94 16.46
C THR A 11 42.07 -17.58 16.48
N THR A 12 42.15 -16.85 17.59
CA THR A 12 41.52 -15.54 17.72
C THR A 12 42.04 -14.54 16.65
N VAL A 13 43.28 -14.69 16.21
CA VAL A 13 43.86 -13.87 15.12
C VAL A 13 43.26 -14.21 13.77
N GLU A 14 43.06 -15.50 13.49
CA GLU A 14 42.35 -15.94 12.25
C GLU A 14 40.90 -15.51 12.23
N ILE A 15 40.20 -15.61 13.38
CA ILE A 15 38.84 -15.13 13.54
C ILE A 15 38.77 -13.63 13.21
N ARG A 16 39.66 -12.82 13.75
CA ARG A 16 39.76 -11.39 13.46
C ARG A 16 39.93 -11.11 11.97
N ALA A 17 40.87 -11.79 11.33
CA ALA A 17 41.14 -11.61 9.89
C ALA A 17 39.92 -11.93 9.01
N VAL A 18 39.18 -12.98 9.36
CA VAL A 18 37.96 -13.34 8.65
C VAL A 18 36.85 -12.27 8.81
N ILE A 19 36.68 -11.73 10.01
CA ILE A 19 35.70 -10.64 10.27
C ILE A 19 36.07 -9.39 9.49
N GLU A 20 37.34 -8.97 9.53
CA GLU A 20 37.82 -7.79 8.80
C GLU A 20 37.65 -7.96 7.29
N ALA A 21 38.00 -9.11 6.74
CA ALA A 21 37.83 -9.42 5.32
C ALA A 21 36.33 -9.41 4.91
N PHE A 22 35.46 -9.98 5.73
CA PHE A 22 34.02 -9.93 5.49
C PHE A 22 33.51 -8.50 5.46
N LEU A 23 33.81 -7.69 6.49
CA LEU A 23 33.37 -6.29 6.58
C LEU A 23 33.87 -5.44 5.40
N GLN A 24 35.12 -5.64 4.96
CA GLN A 24 35.69 -4.96 3.80
C GLN A 24 34.95 -5.34 2.48
N SER A 25 34.41 -6.55 2.40
CA SER A 25 33.66 -7.02 1.24
C SER A 25 32.23 -6.51 1.21
N CYS A 26 31.69 -6.02 2.32
CA CYS A 26 30.33 -5.56 2.45
C CYS A 26 30.14 -4.15 1.86
N ARG A 27 29.01 -3.94 1.16
CA ARG A 27 28.59 -2.61 0.70
C ARG A 27 27.74 -1.89 1.75
N GLN A 28 26.93 -2.63 2.48
CA GLN A 28 26.07 -2.11 3.56
C GLN A 28 26.16 -3.04 4.77
N PRO A 29 27.28 -2.97 5.53
CA PRO A 29 27.47 -3.84 6.67
C PRO A 29 26.52 -3.46 7.81
N ALA A 30 26.00 -4.48 8.48
CA ALA A 30 25.16 -4.34 9.65
C ALA A 30 25.41 -5.48 10.65
N LEU A 31 25.17 -5.19 11.93
CA LEU A 31 25.26 -6.14 13.03
C LEU A 31 23.86 -6.51 13.50
N LEU A 32 23.63 -7.79 13.71
CA LEU A 32 22.39 -8.33 14.22
C LEU A 32 22.65 -9.28 15.39
N GLU A 33 22.13 -8.94 16.56
CA GLU A 33 22.00 -9.86 17.69
C GLU A 33 20.54 -10.36 17.75
N PRO A 34 20.27 -11.68 17.80
CA PRO A 34 18.91 -12.19 17.84
C PRO A 34 18.10 -11.63 19.01
N GLY A 35 16.94 -11.05 18.70
CA GLY A 35 16.07 -10.38 19.68
C GLY A 35 16.32 -8.88 19.85
N GLU A 36 17.36 -8.34 19.20
CA GLU A 36 17.71 -6.91 19.20
C GLU A 36 17.47 -6.28 17.82
N GLU A 37 17.36 -4.95 17.81
CA GLU A 37 17.27 -4.20 16.56
C GLU A 37 18.57 -4.28 15.77
N LEU A 38 18.46 -4.28 14.45
CA LEU A 38 19.59 -4.25 13.54
C LEU A 38 20.41 -2.96 13.75
N LEU A 39 21.73 -3.08 13.80
CA LEU A 39 22.64 -1.96 13.94
C LEU A 39 23.48 -1.81 12.68
N PRO A 40 23.18 -0.80 11.82
CA PRO A 40 24.02 -0.51 10.66
C PRO A 40 25.45 -0.13 11.11
N LEU A 41 26.46 -0.70 10.45
CA LEU A 41 27.85 -0.42 10.76
C LEU A 41 28.40 0.62 9.77
N THR A 42 29.09 1.63 10.34
CA THR A 42 29.84 2.65 9.62
C THR A 42 31.28 2.63 10.10
N GLY A 43 32.21 3.31 9.42
CA GLY A 43 33.60 3.34 9.83
C GLY A 43 33.80 3.85 11.25
N ASP A 44 32.85 4.58 11.83
CA ASP A 44 32.99 5.33 13.08
C ASP A 44 32.18 4.74 14.25
N ASN A 45 31.37 3.71 14.04
CA ASN A 45 30.46 3.20 15.06
C ASN A 45 30.69 1.72 15.44
N PHE A 46 31.84 1.17 15.08
CA PHE A 46 32.26 -0.14 15.58
C PHE A 46 33.78 -0.22 15.75
N SER A 47 34.22 -1.13 16.62
CA SER A 47 35.63 -1.49 16.75
C SER A 47 35.78 -3.01 16.90
N LEU A 48 36.95 -3.50 16.46
CA LEU A 48 37.34 -4.90 16.60
C LEU A 48 38.74 -4.96 17.17
N GLU A 49 38.85 -5.21 18.48
CA GLU A 49 40.09 -5.07 19.22
C GLU A 49 40.53 -6.37 19.91
N MET A 50 41.85 -6.58 19.93
CA MET A 50 42.44 -7.61 20.75
C MET A 50 42.76 -7.05 22.16
N ARG A 51 42.10 -7.59 23.19
CA ARG A 51 42.40 -7.29 24.60
C ARG A 51 43.06 -8.53 25.25
N GLY A 52 44.35 -8.55 25.21
CA GLY A 52 45.14 -9.75 25.53
C GLY A 52 44.87 -10.86 24.50
N SER A 53 44.43 -12.03 24.96
CA SER A 53 44.06 -13.16 24.10
C SER A 53 42.57 -13.14 23.65
N ARG A 54 41.81 -12.09 23.99
CA ARG A 54 40.39 -12.00 23.75
C ARG A 54 40.11 -11.06 22.59
N LEU A 55 39.27 -11.49 21.64
CA LEU A 55 38.74 -10.63 20.56
C LEU A 55 37.46 -9.98 21.03
N MET A 56 37.44 -8.67 21.10
CA MET A 56 36.29 -7.87 21.47
C MET A 56 35.73 -7.20 20.21
N LEU A 57 34.43 -7.32 20.01
CA LEU A 57 33.67 -6.58 19.02
C LEU A 57 32.77 -5.61 19.78
N GLU A 58 32.92 -4.33 19.48
CA GLU A 58 32.12 -3.26 20.05
C GLU A 58 31.41 -2.53 18.89
N ALA A 59 30.12 -2.23 19.08
CA ALA A 59 29.35 -1.46 18.11
C ALA A 59 28.32 -0.60 18.84
N TRP A 60 28.06 0.62 18.34
CA TRP A 60 27.19 1.57 19.03
C TRP A 60 26.36 2.41 18.06
N ASP A 61 25.24 2.89 18.56
CA ASP A 61 24.45 3.95 17.96
C ASP A 61 24.08 5.02 19.01
N ARG A 62 23.15 5.91 18.73
CA ARG A 62 22.75 6.98 19.67
C ARG A 62 22.05 6.45 20.93
N THR A 63 21.54 5.23 20.91
CA THR A 63 20.64 4.67 21.93
C THR A 63 21.26 3.48 22.66
N ARG A 64 22.25 2.81 22.06
CA ARG A 64 22.81 1.58 22.62
C ARG A 64 24.29 1.41 22.31
N ASN A 65 24.93 0.66 23.21
CA ASN A 65 26.32 0.21 23.07
C ASN A 65 26.34 -1.31 23.28
N LEU A 66 26.89 -2.02 22.31
CA LEU A 66 27.02 -3.47 22.33
C LEU A 66 28.52 -3.81 22.39
N ALA A 67 28.93 -4.53 23.43
CA ALA A 67 30.26 -5.09 23.54
C ALA A 67 30.19 -6.60 23.75
N ARG A 68 30.84 -7.38 22.87
CA ARG A 68 30.80 -8.84 22.90
C ARG A 68 32.23 -9.42 22.70
N ARG A 69 32.54 -10.45 23.45
CA ARG A 69 33.71 -11.26 23.19
C ARG A 69 33.38 -12.30 22.12
N VAL A 70 34.14 -12.29 21.03
CA VAL A 70 33.97 -13.29 19.96
C VAL A 70 34.79 -14.53 20.33
N THR A 71 34.18 -15.68 20.33
CA THR A 71 34.79 -16.97 20.71
C THR A 71 34.93 -17.93 19.53
N ALA A 72 34.05 -17.89 18.56
CA ALA A 72 34.10 -18.71 17.35
C ALA A 72 33.35 -18.02 16.20
N LEU A 73 33.54 -18.52 14.98
CA LEU A 73 32.74 -18.14 13.81
C LEU A 73 32.42 -19.38 12.96
N GLN A 74 31.33 -19.26 12.18
CA GLN A 74 31.00 -20.21 11.13
C GLN A 74 31.59 -19.76 9.79
N GLU A 75 31.64 -20.68 8.81
CA GLU A 75 32.12 -20.33 7.47
C GLU A 75 31.30 -19.17 6.88
N PRO A 76 31.98 -18.09 6.42
CA PRO A 76 31.30 -16.92 5.88
C PRO A 76 30.58 -17.27 4.56
N SER A 77 29.36 -16.76 4.42
CA SER A 77 28.71 -16.65 3.11
C SER A 77 28.93 -15.25 2.55
N ALA A 78 28.59 -15.06 1.26
CA ALA A 78 28.73 -13.72 0.66
C ALA A 78 27.91 -12.61 1.36
N ALA A 79 26.80 -12.97 2.03
CA ALA A 79 25.85 -12.02 2.62
C ALA A 79 25.82 -12.05 4.15
N ARG A 80 26.44 -13.06 4.78
CA ARG A 80 26.34 -13.29 6.23
C ARG A 80 27.56 -13.97 6.79
N LEU A 81 28.00 -13.48 7.94
CA LEU A 81 28.98 -14.16 8.81
C LEU A 81 28.34 -14.34 10.19
N GLU A 82 28.30 -15.57 10.68
CA GLU A 82 27.77 -15.91 12.01
C GLU A 82 28.92 -16.04 13.01
N LEU A 83 28.80 -15.34 14.12
CA LEU A 83 29.76 -15.31 15.21
C LEU A 83 29.14 -15.93 16.45
N THR A 84 29.92 -16.77 17.14
CA THR A 84 29.61 -17.17 18.51
C THR A 84 30.26 -16.15 19.46
N VAL A 85 29.48 -15.63 20.38
CA VAL A 85 29.90 -14.58 21.31
C VAL A 85 29.59 -14.95 22.75
N GLU A 86 30.40 -14.46 23.67
CA GLU A 86 30.15 -14.55 25.11
C GLU A 86 29.36 -13.31 25.57
N ARG A 87 28.17 -13.55 26.13
CA ARG A 87 27.32 -12.54 26.77
C ARG A 87 27.64 -12.40 28.27
N PHE A 88 27.02 -11.41 28.92
CA PHE A 88 27.10 -11.22 30.36
C PHE A 88 26.80 -12.55 31.09
N ALA A 89 27.56 -12.82 32.17
CA ALA A 89 27.52 -14.08 32.93
C ALA A 89 27.99 -15.35 32.14
N ARG A 90 28.88 -15.18 31.16
CA ARG A 90 29.47 -16.26 30.34
C ARG A 90 28.47 -17.13 29.58
N ARG A 91 27.32 -16.61 29.24
CA ARG A 91 26.37 -17.29 28.39
C ARG A 91 26.76 -17.15 26.91
N GLU A 92 26.76 -18.24 26.19
CA GLU A 92 26.95 -18.20 24.73
C GLU A 92 25.76 -17.53 24.05
N GLY A 93 26.05 -16.75 23.01
CA GLY A 93 25.10 -16.09 22.15
C GLY A 93 25.55 -16.11 20.70
N GLN A 94 24.65 -15.80 19.82
CA GLN A 94 24.92 -15.63 18.39
C GLN A 94 24.88 -14.18 18.03
N LEU A 95 25.73 -13.78 17.08
CA LEU A 95 25.82 -12.46 16.51
C LEU A 95 26.04 -12.62 15.00
N PHE A 96 25.33 -11.86 14.21
CA PHE A 96 25.45 -11.92 12.75
C PHE A 96 25.99 -10.60 12.20
N LEU A 97 27.02 -10.70 11.38
CA LEU A 97 27.40 -9.62 10.47
C LEU A 97 26.72 -9.86 9.13
N LEU A 98 26.05 -8.85 8.60
CA LEU A 98 25.24 -8.93 7.40
C LEU A 98 25.68 -7.89 6.37
N ASP A 99 25.61 -8.23 5.09
CA ASP A 99 25.62 -7.23 4.01
C ASP A 99 24.20 -7.00 3.52
N LEU A 100 23.59 -5.89 3.89
CA LEU A 100 22.22 -5.54 3.51
C LEU A 100 22.07 -5.18 2.03
N ALA A 101 23.15 -4.94 1.31
CA ALA A 101 23.14 -4.76 -0.13
C ALA A 101 22.89 -6.10 -0.89
N ARG A 102 23.00 -7.23 -0.21
CA ARG A 102 22.75 -8.56 -0.77
C ARG A 102 21.39 -9.11 -0.33
N PRO A 103 20.61 -9.75 -1.23
CA PRO A 103 19.24 -10.23 -0.92
C PRO A 103 19.14 -11.06 0.35
N ALA A 104 20.03 -12.05 0.54
CA ALA A 104 19.98 -12.93 1.71
C ALA A 104 20.27 -12.20 3.03
N GLY A 105 21.16 -11.20 3.04
CA GLY A 105 21.42 -10.35 4.19
C GLY A 105 20.25 -9.45 4.51
N ALA A 106 19.68 -8.82 3.49
CA ALA A 106 18.48 -7.99 3.62
C ALA A 106 17.26 -8.79 4.11
N ASP A 107 17.08 -10.03 3.66
CA ASP A 107 15.97 -10.89 4.12
C ASP A 107 16.10 -11.25 5.59
N LEU A 108 17.30 -11.60 6.04
CA LEU A 108 17.56 -11.89 7.44
C LEU A 108 17.35 -10.65 8.32
N GLY A 109 17.81 -9.49 7.87
CA GLY A 109 17.59 -8.20 8.54
C GLY A 109 16.10 -7.89 8.67
N ARG A 110 15.33 -8.00 7.59
CA ARG A 110 13.88 -7.81 7.60
C ARG A 110 13.16 -8.79 8.54
N ARG A 111 13.55 -10.06 8.51
CA ARG A 111 12.98 -11.08 9.40
C ARG A 111 13.24 -10.76 10.86
N SER A 112 14.46 -10.34 11.19
CA SER A 112 14.82 -9.97 12.56
C SER A 112 14.05 -8.73 13.01
N ALA A 113 14.00 -7.66 12.21
CA ALA A 113 13.24 -6.46 12.53
C ALA A 113 11.77 -6.78 12.82
N ARG A 114 11.15 -7.69 12.04
CA ARG A 114 9.78 -8.13 12.30
C ARG A 114 9.63 -8.84 13.65
N LEU A 115 10.58 -9.70 14.03
CA LEU A 115 10.54 -10.41 15.30
C LEU A 115 10.74 -9.46 16.48
N VAL A 116 11.64 -8.50 16.37
CA VAL A 116 11.86 -7.45 17.39
C VAL A 116 10.59 -6.63 17.55
N PHE A 117 10.02 -6.14 16.45
CA PHE A 117 8.79 -5.35 16.52
C PHE A 117 7.60 -6.17 17.06
N ARG A 118 7.51 -7.47 16.78
CA ARG A 118 6.51 -8.35 17.39
C ARG A 118 6.63 -8.36 18.92
N GLU A 119 7.86 -8.40 19.47
CA GLU A 119 8.07 -8.36 20.91
C GLU A 119 7.74 -6.97 21.52
N ARG A 120 8.04 -5.87 20.82
CA ARG A 120 7.57 -4.53 21.20
C ARG A 120 6.04 -4.49 21.25
N PHE A 121 5.37 -5.02 20.23
CA PHE A 121 3.92 -5.11 20.19
C PHE A 121 3.35 -5.94 21.36
N ARG A 122 4.02 -7.03 21.77
CA ARG A 122 3.66 -7.78 22.99
C ARG A 122 3.64 -6.88 24.23
N LEU A 123 4.61 -5.99 24.36
CA LEU A 123 4.67 -5.06 25.48
C LEU A 123 3.55 -4.01 25.43
N PHE A 124 3.19 -3.52 24.23
CA PHE A 124 2.06 -2.62 24.03
C PHE A 124 0.76 -3.29 24.52
N LEU A 125 0.51 -4.51 24.09
CA LEU A 125 -0.69 -5.26 24.48
C LEU A 125 -0.77 -5.49 25.97
N ARG A 126 0.31 -5.88 26.62
CA ARG A 126 0.35 -6.09 28.08
C ARG A 126 0.06 -4.80 28.87
N ARG A 127 0.48 -3.64 28.37
CA ARG A 127 0.22 -2.34 29.02
C ARG A 127 -1.22 -1.87 28.83
N GLN A 128 -1.79 -2.07 27.64
CA GLN A 128 -3.13 -1.59 27.31
C GLN A 128 -4.24 -2.56 27.73
N PHE A 129 -3.93 -3.86 27.78
CA PHE A 129 -4.87 -4.93 28.12
C PHE A 129 -4.31 -5.83 29.23
N PRO A 130 -4.04 -5.28 30.45
CA PRO A 130 -3.35 -6.02 31.50
C PRO A 130 -4.16 -7.22 32.03
N GLU A 131 -5.49 -7.20 31.93
CA GLU A 131 -6.40 -8.26 32.38
C GLU A 131 -6.71 -9.30 31.31
N TRP A 132 -6.16 -9.13 30.09
CA TRP A 132 -6.42 -10.01 28.97
C TRP A 132 -5.26 -10.97 28.73
N ASP A 133 -5.59 -12.23 28.53
CA ASP A 133 -4.61 -13.25 28.13
C ASP A 133 -4.20 -13.05 26.67
N LEU A 134 -2.91 -13.00 26.42
CA LEU A 134 -2.36 -13.02 25.07
C LEU A 134 -2.35 -14.48 24.56
N ALA A 135 -3.47 -14.89 23.96
CA ALA A 135 -3.68 -16.27 23.52
C ALA A 135 -2.92 -16.61 22.23
N GLU A 136 -2.67 -15.63 21.36
CA GLU A 136 -1.91 -15.81 20.11
C GLU A 136 -1.14 -14.53 19.78
N LEU A 137 0.10 -14.67 19.30
CA LEU A 137 0.92 -13.57 18.77
C LEU A 137 1.76 -14.09 17.63
N SER A 138 1.58 -13.54 16.44
CA SER A 138 2.22 -13.99 15.22
C SER A 138 2.66 -12.84 14.34
N ALA A 139 3.81 -13.01 13.66
CA ALA A 139 4.29 -12.19 12.55
C ALA A 139 4.67 -13.10 11.37
N GLU A 140 3.99 -14.22 11.21
CA GLU A 140 4.21 -15.18 10.13
C GLU A 140 3.19 -14.98 9.00
N ALA A 141 3.60 -15.29 7.76
CA ALA A 141 2.68 -15.28 6.63
C ALA A 141 1.62 -16.39 6.78
N ASN A 142 0.39 -16.07 6.38
CA ASN A 142 -0.63 -17.07 6.14
C ASN A 142 -1.29 -16.76 4.79
N LEU A 143 -0.84 -17.44 3.74
CA LEU A 143 -1.27 -17.16 2.37
C LEU A 143 -2.72 -17.57 2.12
N GLU A 144 -3.21 -18.61 2.80
CA GLU A 144 -4.60 -19.07 2.68
C GLU A 144 -5.60 -17.99 3.08
N PHE A 145 -5.26 -17.24 4.13
CA PHE A 145 -6.11 -16.15 4.65
C PHE A 145 -5.59 -14.76 4.31
N SER A 146 -4.63 -14.65 3.40
CA SER A 146 -4.05 -13.36 2.97
C SER A 146 -3.47 -12.53 4.11
N LEU A 147 -2.89 -13.17 5.14
CA LEU A 147 -2.29 -12.49 6.28
C LEU A 147 -0.80 -12.25 6.02
N SER A 148 -0.43 -10.97 5.98
CA SER A 148 0.95 -10.53 5.74
C SER A 148 1.83 -10.70 6.99
N PRO A 149 3.09 -11.13 6.84
CA PRO A 149 4.07 -11.12 7.92
C PRO A 149 4.56 -9.72 8.27
N ALA A 150 4.25 -8.70 7.46
CA ALA A 150 4.64 -7.32 7.70
C ALA A 150 3.94 -6.69 8.92
N PHE A 151 2.79 -7.22 9.29
CA PHE A 151 1.98 -6.72 10.40
C PHE A 151 1.86 -7.79 11.49
N PRO A 152 2.54 -7.64 12.64
CA PRO A 152 2.33 -8.51 13.78
C PRO A 152 0.88 -8.39 14.26
N ARG A 153 0.30 -9.54 14.55
CA ARG A 153 -1.10 -9.66 14.95
C ARG A 153 -1.23 -10.54 16.18
N ALA A 154 -2.24 -10.26 16.98
CA ALA A 154 -2.49 -10.96 18.22
C ALA A 154 -3.97 -11.26 18.41
N PHE A 155 -4.24 -12.29 19.23
CA PHE A 155 -5.54 -12.59 19.76
C PHE A 155 -5.48 -12.46 21.29
N LEU A 156 -6.30 -11.56 21.81
CA LEU A 156 -6.48 -11.34 23.25
C LEU A 156 -7.76 -12.00 23.70
N ARG A 157 -7.74 -12.63 24.87
CA ARG A 157 -8.88 -13.33 25.42
C ARG A 157 -9.10 -12.97 26.90
N HIS A 158 -10.36 -12.74 27.24
CA HIS A 158 -10.80 -12.61 28.64
C HIS A 158 -12.11 -13.38 28.81
N GLY A 159 -12.05 -14.56 29.43
CA GLY A 159 -13.19 -15.47 29.55
C GLY A 159 -13.74 -15.92 28.19
N GLN A 160 -14.98 -15.55 27.87
CA GLN A 160 -15.65 -15.82 26.60
C GLN A 160 -15.55 -14.65 25.60
N HIS A 161 -14.83 -13.60 25.95
CA HIS A 161 -14.63 -12.42 25.11
C HIS A 161 -13.27 -12.45 24.46
N GLY A 162 -13.17 -11.93 23.24
CA GLY A 162 -11.93 -11.85 22.47
C GLY A 162 -11.77 -10.53 21.74
N TRP A 163 -10.52 -10.14 21.52
CA TRP A 163 -10.15 -9.00 20.69
C TRP A 163 -9.07 -9.40 19.71
N ALA A 164 -9.26 -9.01 18.45
CA ALA A 164 -8.19 -8.98 17.48
C ALA A 164 -7.30 -7.77 17.73
N ALA A 165 -6.01 -7.92 17.59
CA ALA A 165 -5.08 -6.80 17.61
C ALA A 165 -4.09 -6.91 16.45
N LEU A 166 -3.71 -5.77 15.88
CA LEU A 166 -2.72 -5.71 14.79
C LEU A 166 -1.92 -4.43 14.92
N ALA A 167 -0.61 -4.52 14.67
CA ALA A 167 0.27 -3.36 14.70
C ALA A 167 0.94 -3.12 13.34
N CYS A 168 0.97 -1.85 12.93
CA CYS A 168 1.80 -1.38 11.82
C CYS A 168 3.20 -1.07 12.37
N PRO A 169 4.28 -1.65 11.84
CA PRO A 169 5.64 -1.27 12.24
C PRO A 169 6.00 0.15 11.76
N PRO A 170 7.06 0.78 12.33
CA PRO A 170 7.43 2.16 11.99
C PRO A 170 7.63 2.39 10.49
N GLU A 171 8.25 1.44 9.79
CA GLU A 171 8.50 1.49 8.35
C GLU A 171 7.36 0.87 7.51
N GLY A 172 6.30 0.39 8.19
CA GLY A 172 5.17 -0.27 7.54
C GLY A 172 4.22 0.70 6.84
N ASP A 173 3.40 0.17 5.95
CA ASP A 173 2.31 0.90 5.34
C ASP A 173 1.11 0.99 6.31
N ALA A 174 0.97 2.13 6.96
CA ALA A 174 -0.10 2.37 7.92
C ALA A 174 -1.50 2.35 7.24
N ALA A 175 -1.58 2.74 5.97
CA ALA A 175 -2.82 2.68 5.21
C ALA A 175 -3.25 1.23 4.94
N ALA A 176 -2.30 0.32 4.69
CA ALA A 176 -2.59 -1.10 4.48
C ALA A 176 -2.98 -1.85 5.78
N ALA A 177 -2.52 -1.38 6.94
CA ALA A 177 -2.68 -2.08 8.21
C ALA A 177 -4.14 -2.43 8.54
N LEU A 178 -5.09 -1.53 8.27
CA LEU A 178 -6.51 -1.77 8.56
C LEU A 178 -7.08 -2.92 7.72
N SER A 179 -6.70 -3.06 6.43
CA SER A 179 -7.14 -4.19 5.60
C SER A 179 -6.78 -5.53 6.27
N PHE A 180 -5.52 -5.66 6.67
CA PHE A 180 -5.05 -6.88 7.34
C PHE A 180 -5.66 -7.06 8.74
N GLY A 181 -5.97 -5.98 9.44
CA GLY A 181 -6.68 -6.03 10.72
C GLY A 181 -8.09 -6.59 10.60
N LEU A 182 -8.86 -6.14 9.60
CA LEU A 182 -10.22 -6.63 9.34
C LEU A 182 -10.22 -8.10 8.88
N ILE A 183 -9.25 -8.48 8.03
CA ILE A 183 -9.06 -9.88 7.62
C ILE A 183 -8.73 -10.75 8.85
N TRP A 184 -7.83 -10.29 9.73
CA TRP A 184 -7.48 -10.99 10.94
C TRP A 184 -8.68 -11.16 11.89
N LEU A 185 -9.47 -10.11 12.09
CA LEU A 185 -10.70 -10.16 12.88
C LEU A 185 -11.69 -11.21 12.34
N SER A 186 -11.91 -11.21 11.02
CA SER A 186 -12.78 -12.20 10.38
C SER A 186 -12.25 -13.62 10.52
N TYR A 187 -10.95 -13.83 10.35
CA TYR A 187 -10.31 -15.13 10.57
C TYR A 187 -10.52 -15.63 12.00
N LEU A 188 -10.35 -14.77 13.00
CA LEU A 188 -10.57 -15.15 14.39
C LEU A 188 -12.04 -15.52 14.66
N ARG A 189 -12.99 -14.74 14.17
CA ARG A 189 -14.42 -15.05 14.27
C ARG A 189 -14.77 -16.40 13.68
N ALA A 190 -14.23 -16.71 12.51
CA ALA A 190 -14.44 -17.99 11.84
C ALA A 190 -13.77 -19.16 12.58
N SER A 191 -12.56 -18.96 13.16
CA SER A 191 -11.75 -20.01 13.77
C SER A 191 -12.03 -20.21 15.27
N LYS A 192 -12.37 -19.15 16.02
CA LYS A 192 -12.54 -19.16 17.48
C LYS A 192 -14.03 -19.16 17.87
N ARG A 193 -14.85 -20.02 17.26
CA ARG A 193 -16.32 -20.04 17.40
C ARG A 193 -16.89 -20.07 18.83
N ARG A 194 -16.07 -20.43 19.82
CA ARG A 194 -16.49 -20.46 21.25
C ARG A 194 -16.21 -19.16 22.01
N VAL A 195 -15.63 -18.17 21.34
CA VAL A 195 -15.27 -16.87 21.92
C VAL A 195 -15.90 -15.77 21.07
N ALA A 196 -16.59 -14.85 21.70
CA ALA A 196 -17.12 -13.67 21.03
C ALA A 196 -15.97 -12.69 20.74
N VAL A 197 -15.48 -12.66 19.50
CA VAL A 197 -14.43 -11.70 19.08
C VAL A 197 -15.10 -10.38 18.73
N GLU A 198 -15.08 -9.44 19.68
CA GLU A 198 -15.89 -8.23 19.66
C GLU A 198 -15.37 -7.16 18.68
N GLY A 199 -14.05 -7.05 18.53
CA GLY A 199 -13.47 -5.96 17.77
C GLY A 199 -12.00 -6.10 17.47
N LEU A 200 -11.46 -4.98 16.96
CA LEU A 200 -10.08 -4.83 16.50
C LEU A 200 -9.39 -3.67 17.22
N ALA A 201 -8.25 -3.93 17.84
CA ALA A 201 -7.30 -2.93 18.31
C ALA A 201 -6.20 -2.73 17.27
N LEU A 202 -6.16 -1.56 16.62
CA LEU A 202 -5.19 -1.21 15.61
C LEU A 202 -4.13 -0.28 16.20
N TYR A 203 -2.85 -0.64 16.05
CA TYR A 203 -1.71 0.15 16.51
C TYR A 203 -0.98 0.75 15.32
N ALA A 204 -0.80 2.06 15.31
CA ALA A 204 -0.09 2.79 14.27
C ALA A 204 1.02 3.69 14.86
N PRO A 205 2.12 3.95 14.14
CA PRO A 205 3.09 4.96 14.55
C PRO A 205 2.42 6.33 14.69
N ALA A 206 2.76 7.08 15.72
CA ALA A 206 2.26 8.43 15.95
C ALA A 206 2.53 9.35 14.73
N GLY A 207 1.51 10.06 14.29
CA GLY A 207 1.54 10.91 13.09
C GLY A 207 1.26 10.19 11.77
N ARG A 208 1.13 8.86 11.76
CA ARG A 208 0.78 8.05 10.58
C ARG A 208 -0.59 7.38 10.66
N GLU A 209 -1.32 7.60 11.74
CA GLU A 209 -2.63 7.02 12.04
C GLU A 209 -3.79 7.62 11.21
N ARG A 210 -3.59 8.78 10.57
CA ARG A 210 -4.67 9.60 10.00
C ARG A 210 -5.56 8.87 8.99
N ALA A 211 -4.95 8.14 8.05
CA ALA A 211 -5.70 7.37 7.06
C ALA A 211 -6.55 6.28 7.74
N ALA A 212 -5.99 5.57 8.71
CA ALA A 212 -6.71 4.56 9.47
C ALA A 212 -7.86 5.20 10.28
N ALA A 213 -7.63 6.34 10.95
CA ALA A 213 -8.65 7.05 11.70
C ALA A 213 -9.86 7.44 10.85
N LEU A 214 -9.62 8.03 9.67
CA LEU A 214 -10.70 8.38 8.72
C LEU A 214 -11.50 7.17 8.27
N ARG A 215 -10.83 6.08 7.92
CA ARG A 215 -11.48 4.83 7.50
C ARG A 215 -12.32 4.22 8.60
N LEU A 216 -11.85 4.25 9.86
CA LEU A 216 -12.59 3.74 11.01
C LEU A 216 -13.93 4.43 11.21
N LEU A 217 -14.05 5.73 10.87
CA LEU A 217 -15.32 6.47 10.94
C LEU A 217 -16.34 6.02 9.89
N ALA A 218 -15.89 5.40 8.80
CA ALA A 218 -16.74 4.88 7.74
C ALA A 218 -17.05 3.38 7.89
N LEU A 219 -16.54 2.72 8.95
CA LEU A 219 -16.91 1.37 9.29
C LEU A 219 -18.19 1.33 10.15
N ASP A 220 -18.86 0.18 10.16
CA ASP A 220 -20.02 -0.07 10.97
C ASP A 220 -19.63 -0.53 12.38
N PRO A 221 -19.89 0.26 13.41
CA PRO A 221 -19.59 -0.13 14.79
C PRO A 221 -20.40 -1.34 15.26
N ALA A 222 -21.53 -1.66 14.61
CA ALA A 222 -22.29 -2.87 14.88
C ALA A 222 -21.65 -4.12 14.27
N ALA A 223 -20.88 -3.96 13.16
CA ALA A 223 -20.12 -5.05 12.57
C ALA A 223 -18.84 -5.35 13.36
N ALA A 224 -18.15 -4.32 13.87
CA ALA A 224 -16.98 -4.49 14.73
C ALA A 224 -16.70 -3.21 15.53
N ARG A 225 -16.37 -3.38 16.81
CA ARG A 225 -15.78 -2.31 17.61
C ARG A 225 -14.32 -2.17 17.20
N CYS A 226 -13.92 -0.96 16.77
CA CYS A 226 -12.55 -0.69 16.40
C CYS A 226 -11.94 0.35 17.34
N GLU A 227 -10.75 0.06 17.85
CA GLU A 227 -9.98 0.96 18.69
C GLU A 227 -8.66 1.27 18.01
N LEU A 228 -8.29 2.55 18.03
CA LEU A 228 -7.04 3.04 17.47
C LEU A 228 -6.07 3.37 18.61
N PHE A 229 -4.86 2.88 18.51
CA PHE A 229 -3.76 3.22 19.38
C PHE A 229 -2.61 3.78 18.57
N THR A 230 -1.98 4.83 19.06
CA THR A 230 -0.74 5.36 18.50
C THR A 230 0.43 5.07 19.42
N TYR A 231 1.59 4.82 18.87
CA TYR A 231 2.81 4.61 19.63
C TYR A 231 3.95 5.50 19.12
N SER A 232 4.78 6.00 20.05
CA SER A 232 5.96 6.81 19.73
C SER A 232 7.22 5.94 19.56
N GLU A 233 8.32 6.58 19.15
CA GLU A 233 9.65 5.95 19.12
C GLU A 233 10.09 5.42 20.49
N GLN A 234 9.67 6.07 21.58
CA GLN A 234 9.95 5.69 22.96
C GLN A 234 8.94 4.70 23.54
N ASP A 235 8.13 4.06 22.72
CA ASP A 235 7.12 3.07 23.13
C ASP A 235 6.00 3.60 24.05
N PHE A 236 5.73 4.91 24.03
CA PHE A 236 4.55 5.45 24.65
C PHE A 236 3.34 5.17 23.76
N VAL A 237 2.36 4.44 24.33
CA VAL A 237 1.13 4.07 23.64
C VAL A 237 -0.02 4.91 24.18
N VAL A 238 -0.74 5.56 23.26
CA VAL A 238 -1.92 6.39 23.59
C VAL A 238 -3.11 5.87 22.79
N ARG A 239 -4.27 5.77 23.42
CA ARG A 239 -5.53 5.50 22.72
C ARG A 239 -5.91 6.75 21.92
N GLY A 240 -6.04 6.60 20.62
CA GLY A 240 -6.47 7.66 19.71
C GLY A 240 -7.99 7.75 19.64
N ASP A 241 -8.50 8.96 19.43
CA ASP A 241 -9.90 9.15 19.02
C ASP A 241 -9.91 9.26 17.48
N PRO A 242 -10.57 8.34 16.76
CA PRO A 242 -10.70 8.45 15.29
C PRO A 242 -11.34 9.76 14.81
N ARG A 243 -12.05 10.49 15.69
CA ARG A 243 -12.64 11.79 15.36
C ARG A 243 -11.67 12.96 15.49
N ASP A 244 -10.63 12.80 16.31
CA ASP A 244 -9.55 13.78 16.50
C ASP A 244 -8.33 13.40 15.67
N HIS A 245 -8.44 13.53 14.36
CA HIS A 245 -7.37 13.26 13.41
C HIS A 245 -6.60 14.52 12.99
N GLY A 246 -6.75 15.58 13.76
CA GLY A 246 -6.10 16.87 13.53
C GLY A 246 -6.70 17.67 12.37
N ASN A 247 -6.07 18.77 12.03
CA ASN A 247 -6.48 19.58 10.88
C ASN A 247 -6.19 18.81 9.59
N LEU A 248 -7.23 18.27 8.98
CA LEU A 248 -7.15 17.65 7.68
C LEU A 248 -7.17 18.74 6.62
N ASP A 249 -6.06 18.88 5.91
CA ASP A 249 -6.03 19.67 4.69
C ASP A 249 -6.64 18.83 3.58
N THR A 250 -7.97 18.99 3.40
CA THR A 250 -8.71 18.36 2.30
C THR A 250 -9.07 19.45 1.31
N ARG A 251 -8.52 19.36 0.10
CA ARG A 251 -8.72 20.34 -0.95
C ARG A 251 -9.32 19.70 -2.19
N LEU A 252 -10.31 20.37 -2.79
CA LEU A 252 -10.80 20.07 -4.12
C LEU A 252 -10.21 21.08 -5.09
N ASP A 253 -9.45 20.62 -6.08
CA ASP A 253 -8.91 21.49 -7.12
C ASP A 253 -10.05 21.98 -8.03
N PRO A 254 -10.12 23.29 -8.37
CA PRO A 254 -11.19 23.82 -9.22
C PRO A 254 -11.18 23.17 -10.61
N CYS A 255 -12.37 22.86 -11.11
CA CYS A 255 -12.57 22.40 -12.49
C CYS A 255 -12.48 23.60 -13.44
N ARG A 256 -11.39 23.70 -14.18
CA ARG A 256 -11.15 24.76 -15.15
C ARG A 256 -11.65 24.37 -16.53
N ARG A 257 -12.34 25.27 -17.18
CA ARG A 257 -12.69 25.09 -18.58
C ARG A 257 -11.42 25.21 -19.45
N PRO A 258 -11.29 24.41 -20.52
CA PRO A 258 -10.20 24.57 -21.48
C PRO A 258 -10.22 26.00 -22.04
N ALA A 259 -9.05 26.60 -22.25
CA ALA A 259 -8.96 27.85 -22.96
C ALA A 259 -9.49 27.68 -24.40
N PRO A 260 -10.20 28.67 -24.95
CA PRO A 260 -10.90 28.54 -26.24
C PRO A 260 -9.97 28.18 -27.42
N ASN A 261 -8.70 28.56 -27.37
CA ASN A 261 -7.72 28.32 -28.46
C ASN A 261 -6.67 27.26 -28.10
N GLN A 262 -6.99 26.32 -27.19
CA GLN A 262 -6.03 25.28 -26.82
C GLN A 262 -5.77 24.33 -27.99
N GLY A 263 -4.58 24.41 -28.55
CA GLY A 263 -4.01 23.38 -29.39
C GLY A 263 -4.53 23.33 -30.83
N GLU A 264 -4.92 24.49 -31.44
CA GLU A 264 -5.25 24.51 -32.89
C GLU A 264 -4.15 23.87 -33.74
N ALA A 265 -2.87 24.14 -33.44
CA ALA A 265 -1.74 23.51 -34.09
C ALA A 265 -1.68 21.98 -33.94
N TRP A 266 -2.35 21.45 -32.90
CA TRP A 266 -2.32 20.01 -32.54
C TRP A 266 -3.66 19.32 -32.77
N GLN A 267 -4.67 20.01 -33.29
CA GLN A 267 -6.00 19.44 -33.58
C GLN A 267 -5.89 18.22 -34.50
N ARG A 268 -4.98 18.24 -35.45
CA ARG A 268 -4.73 17.11 -36.36
C ARG A 268 -4.33 15.86 -35.57
N ILE A 269 -3.43 15.99 -34.59
CA ILE A 269 -2.99 14.87 -33.74
C ILE A 269 -4.14 14.39 -32.84
N ALA A 270 -4.89 15.32 -32.25
CA ALA A 270 -6.05 15.00 -31.40
C ALA A 270 -7.21 14.36 -32.18
N ALA A 271 -7.28 14.58 -33.49
CA ALA A 271 -8.31 14.03 -34.39
C ALA A 271 -7.87 12.70 -35.06
N LEU A 272 -6.67 12.19 -34.77
CA LEU A 272 -6.25 10.90 -35.30
C LEU A 272 -7.18 9.78 -34.83
N PRO A 273 -7.52 8.82 -35.71
CA PRO A 273 -8.37 7.69 -35.30
C PRO A 273 -7.83 7.02 -34.03
N GLY A 274 -8.72 6.67 -33.08
CA GLY A 274 -8.34 5.99 -31.83
C GLY A 274 -7.55 6.82 -30.81
N VAL A 275 -7.37 8.12 -31.06
CA VAL A 275 -6.86 9.05 -30.06
C VAL A 275 -8.03 9.57 -29.22
N GLU A 276 -7.92 9.40 -27.93
CA GLU A 276 -8.85 9.90 -26.92
C GLU A 276 -8.36 11.26 -26.42
N ARG A 277 -9.21 12.26 -26.45
CA ARG A 277 -8.93 13.59 -25.90
C ARG A 277 -9.71 13.75 -24.59
N ILE A 278 -9.01 13.74 -23.47
CA ILE A 278 -9.60 13.89 -22.14
C ILE A 278 -9.22 15.24 -21.55
N VAL A 279 -10.20 16.08 -21.26
CA VAL A 279 -9.98 17.34 -20.55
C VAL A 279 -9.86 17.04 -19.05
N LYS A 280 -8.73 17.41 -18.49
CA LYS A 280 -8.46 17.28 -17.04
C LYS A 280 -9.14 18.42 -16.29
N HIS A 281 -9.34 18.25 -14.97
CA HIS A 281 -9.93 19.28 -14.09
C HIS A 281 -9.22 20.64 -14.15
N ASP A 282 -7.91 20.67 -14.42
CA ASP A 282 -7.09 21.87 -14.52
C ASP A 282 -7.15 22.55 -15.92
N GLY A 283 -7.98 22.04 -16.82
CA GLY A 283 -8.20 22.54 -18.16
C GLY A 283 -7.18 22.08 -19.20
N ARG A 284 -6.18 21.29 -18.82
CA ARG A 284 -5.25 20.63 -19.76
C ARG A 284 -5.94 19.49 -20.51
N ALA A 285 -5.54 19.24 -21.74
CA ALA A 285 -6.06 18.10 -22.50
C ALA A 285 -5.02 17.00 -22.62
N SER A 286 -5.36 15.82 -22.08
CA SER A 286 -4.58 14.59 -22.23
C SER A 286 -4.95 13.92 -23.56
N LEU A 287 -3.97 13.54 -24.37
CA LEU A 287 -4.14 12.72 -25.56
C LEU A 287 -3.68 11.30 -25.26
N ARG A 288 -4.56 10.33 -25.46
CA ARG A 288 -4.37 8.93 -25.06
C ARG A 288 -4.69 7.96 -26.20
N VAL A 289 -4.08 6.80 -26.16
CA VAL A 289 -4.50 5.64 -26.96
C VAL A 289 -4.84 4.52 -25.97
N ARG A 290 -6.13 4.15 -25.90
CA ARG A 290 -6.64 3.19 -24.91
C ARG A 290 -6.10 3.45 -23.50
N GLY A 291 -6.34 4.66 -23.02
CA GLY A 291 -5.95 5.13 -21.71
C GLY A 291 -4.47 5.49 -21.52
N LEU A 292 -3.56 5.05 -22.40
CA LEU A 292 -2.15 5.39 -22.28
C LEU A 292 -1.88 6.80 -22.83
N GLU A 293 -1.56 7.72 -21.92
CA GLU A 293 -1.26 9.11 -22.26
C GLU A 293 0.09 9.21 -22.96
N PHE A 294 0.08 9.69 -24.20
CA PHE A 294 1.28 9.94 -24.98
C PHE A 294 1.59 11.43 -25.19
N ALA A 295 0.60 12.30 -24.98
CA ALA A 295 0.78 13.74 -25.08
C ALA A 295 -0.22 14.49 -24.17
N GLU A 296 0.15 15.73 -23.85
CA GLU A 296 -0.69 16.68 -23.09
C GLU A 296 -0.61 18.06 -23.74
N ILE A 297 -1.78 18.69 -23.92
CA ILE A 297 -1.92 20.06 -24.42
C ILE A 297 -2.21 20.98 -23.26
N SER A 298 -1.43 22.06 -23.12
CA SER A 298 -1.59 23.09 -22.11
C SER A 298 -1.30 24.46 -22.70
N GLY A 299 -2.25 25.39 -22.64
CA GLY A 299 -2.08 26.78 -23.11
C GLY A 299 -1.71 26.93 -24.59
N GLY A 300 -1.94 25.92 -25.44
CA GLY A 300 -1.54 25.88 -26.84
C GLY A 300 -0.27 25.09 -27.11
N ASP A 301 0.54 24.82 -26.11
CA ASP A 301 1.74 23.97 -26.18
C ASP A 301 1.39 22.50 -26.05
N LEU A 302 2.15 21.64 -26.70
CA LEU A 302 2.04 20.18 -26.56
C LEU A 302 3.34 19.61 -26.01
N ILE A 303 3.20 18.73 -25.03
CA ILE A 303 4.28 17.92 -24.49
C ILE A 303 3.99 16.46 -24.82
N PHE A 304 4.94 15.70 -25.34
CA PHE A 304 4.73 14.30 -25.75
C PHE A 304 5.85 13.35 -25.34
N GLY A 305 5.55 12.06 -25.34
CA GLY A 305 6.44 10.96 -25.03
C GLY A 305 5.90 10.03 -23.95
N LEU A 306 6.28 8.76 -23.97
CA LEU A 306 5.82 7.73 -23.02
C LEU A 306 6.66 7.66 -21.73
N GLY A 307 7.94 7.95 -21.83
CA GLY A 307 8.86 7.97 -20.67
C GLY A 307 9.36 9.39 -20.40
N ARG A 308 10.39 9.79 -21.14
CA ARG A 308 10.88 11.16 -21.08
C ARG A 308 9.98 12.06 -21.94
N ARG A 309 9.26 12.95 -21.31
CA ARG A 309 8.41 13.94 -21.99
C ARG A 309 9.23 15.13 -22.46
N ARG A 310 8.89 15.66 -23.63
CA ARG A 310 9.50 16.85 -24.24
C ARG A 310 8.47 17.74 -24.92
N ALA A 311 8.77 19.03 -25.01
CA ALA A 311 7.96 19.97 -25.75
C ALA A 311 7.95 19.61 -27.25
N ALA A 312 6.77 19.67 -27.85
CA ALA A 312 6.59 19.46 -29.28
C ALA A 312 6.75 20.78 -30.06
N HIS A 313 7.34 20.66 -31.23
CA HIS A 313 7.37 21.70 -32.21
C HIS A 313 6.73 21.18 -33.53
N PRO A 314 6.30 22.03 -34.46
CA PRO A 314 5.62 21.57 -35.68
C PRO A 314 6.34 20.46 -36.46
N HIS A 315 7.67 20.45 -36.45
CA HIS A 315 8.47 19.41 -37.11
C HIS A 315 8.40 18.02 -36.43
N HIS A 316 7.91 17.93 -35.15
CA HIS A 316 7.71 16.65 -34.48
C HIS A 316 6.36 15.98 -34.84
N ALA A 317 5.50 16.61 -35.65
CA ALA A 317 4.19 16.06 -35.99
C ALA A 317 4.26 14.62 -36.53
N ALA A 318 5.14 14.37 -37.51
CA ALA A 318 5.33 13.03 -38.10
C ALA A 318 5.89 12.00 -37.10
N GLU A 319 6.66 12.43 -36.09
CA GLU A 319 7.14 11.55 -35.04
C GLU A 319 6.01 11.17 -34.07
N ILE A 320 5.15 12.14 -33.72
CA ILE A 320 4.00 11.92 -32.87
C ILE A 320 2.98 11.00 -33.55
N GLU A 321 2.72 11.21 -34.86
CA GLU A 321 1.87 10.33 -35.67
C GLU A 321 2.37 8.89 -35.66
N ARG A 322 3.67 8.66 -35.87
CA ARG A 322 4.29 7.33 -35.76
C ARG A 322 4.15 6.70 -34.38
N LEU A 323 4.30 7.49 -33.30
CA LEU A 323 4.08 7.03 -31.96
C LEU A 323 2.63 6.59 -31.74
N VAL A 324 1.66 7.35 -32.26
CA VAL A 324 0.23 6.98 -32.21
C VAL A 324 -0.03 5.68 -32.96
N GLU A 325 0.55 5.51 -34.17
CA GLU A 325 0.41 4.27 -34.94
C GLU A 325 1.03 3.06 -34.23
N GLU A 326 2.17 3.24 -33.58
CA GLU A 326 2.80 2.20 -32.76
C GLU A 326 1.91 1.80 -31.58
N LEU A 327 1.37 2.79 -30.87
CA LEU A 327 0.44 2.57 -29.77
C LEU A 327 -0.83 1.84 -30.22
N GLN A 328 -1.41 2.22 -31.34
CA GLN A 328 -2.60 1.59 -31.90
C GLN A 328 -2.35 0.14 -32.29
N ARG A 329 -1.18 -0.17 -32.86
CA ARG A 329 -0.79 -1.55 -33.19
C ARG A 329 -0.53 -2.41 -31.96
N ALA A 330 0.19 -1.85 -30.98
CA ALA A 330 0.56 -2.60 -29.78
C ALA A 330 -0.61 -2.73 -28.77
N ARG A 331 -1.38 -1.66 -28.58
CA ARG A 331 -2.51 -1.62 -27.64
C ARG A 331 -3.84 -1.86 -28.34
N THR A 332 -3.97 -2.98 -29.04
CA THR A 332 -5.24 -3.40 -29.67
C THR A 332 -5.69 -4.74 -29.10
N PRO A 333 -7.01 -4.97 -28.95
CA PRO A 333 -7.53 -6.29 -28.57
C PRO A 333 -7.11 -7.40 -29.54
N ALA A 334 -6.86 -7.05 -30.79
CA ALA A 334 -6.40 -7.96 -31.85
C ALA A 334 -4.87 -8.11 -31.90
N ALA A 335 -4.12 -7.53 -30.96
CA ALA A 335 -2.66 -7.66 -30.93
C ALA A 335 -2.25 -9.15 -30.85
N GLN A 336 -1.31 -9.54 -31.70
CA GLN A 336 -0.79 -10.92 -31.69
C GLN A 336 0.18 -11.14 -30.52
N ASP A 337 0.92 -10.09 -30.13
CA ASP A 337 1.88 -10.11 -29.05
C ASP A 337 1.32 -9.45 -27.76
N HIS A 338 0.69 -10.25 -26.93
CA HIS A 338 0.23 -9.82 -25.61
C HIS A 338 1.37 -9.64 -24.59
N ALA A 339 2.60 -10.05 -24.91
CA ALA A 339 3.78 -9.82 -24.08
C ALA A 339 4.42 -8.45 -24.32
N HIS A 340 4.03 -7.78 -25.40
CA HIS A 340 4.55 -6.46 -25.75
C HIS A 340 4.44 -5.47 -24.58
N PRO A 341 5.51 -4.74 -24.22
CA PRO A 341 5.50 -3.80 -23.09
C PRO A 341 4.33 -2.80 -23.15
N LEU A 342 4.06 -2.20 -24.29
CA LEU A 342 2.96 -1.24 -24.48
C LEU A 342 1.56 -1.87 -24.31
N TYR A 343 1.41 -3.18 -24.59
CA TYR A 343 0.15 -3.88 -24.34
C TYR A 343 -0.09 -4.09 -22.86
N ARG A 344 0.95 -4.40 -22.09
CA ARG A 344 0.90 -4.68 -20.66
C ARG A 344 0.92 -3.44 -19.77
N GLN A 345 1.51 -2.36 -20.26
CA GLN A 345 1.69 -1.14 -19.48
C GLN A 345 0.35 -0.50 -19.11
N TYR A 346 0.17 -0.19 -17.83
CA TYR A 346 -1.01 0.49 -17.27
C TYR A 346 -2.35 -0.13 -17.73
N PRO A 347 -2.64 -1.39 -17.35
CA PRO A 347 -3.89 -2.04 -17.73
C PRO A 347 -5.11 -1.35 -17.13
N GLU A 348 -5.02 -0.77 -15.93
CA GLU A 348 -6.07 0.01 -15.28
C GLU A 348 -6.46 1.23 -16.12
N ALA A 349 -5.49 1.95 -16.68
CA ALA A 349 -5.77 3.09 -17.56
C ALA A 349 -6.53 2.68 -18.84
N TRP A 350 -6.27 1.47 -19.36
CA TRP A 350 -7.07 0.94 -20.48
C TRP A 350 -8.48 0.60 -20.03
N LEU A 351 -8.65 -0.01 -18.88
CA LEU A 351 -9.98 -0.31 -18.33
C LEU A 351 -10.76 0.98 -18.03
N GLU A 352 -10.09 2.01 -17.48
CA GLU A 352 -10.67 3.36 -17.28
C GLU A 352 -11.18 3.95 -18.59
N SER A 353 -10.37 3.87 -19.66
CA SER A 353 -10.74 4.38 -20.99
C SER A 353 -11.99 3.69 -21.54
N GLN A 354 -12.07 2.36 -21.41
CA GLN A 354 -13.25 1.57 -21.82
C GLN A 354 -14.49 1.93 -20.97
N ALA A 355 -14.29 1.98 -19.65
CA ALA A 355 -15.37 2.30 -18.71
C ALA A 355 -15.94 3.71 -18.94
N ARG A 356 -15.07 4.69 -19.18
CA ARG A 356 -15.45 6.06 -19.48
C ARG A 356 -16.25 6.15 -20.80
N ALA A 357 -15.77 5.48 -21.85
CA ALA A 357 -16.44 5.50 -23.16
C ALA A 357 -17.79 4.77 -23.17
N GLN A 358 -18.00 3.85 -22.23
CA GLN A 358 -19.17 2.99 -22.15
C GLN A 358 -19.77 2.97 -20.73
N LEU A 359 -19.85 4.15 -20.09
CA LEU A 359 -20.27 4.26 -18.69
C LEU A 359 -21.68 3.70 -18.45
N GLU A 360 -22.59 3.91 -19.41
CA GLU A 360 -23.96 3.37 -19.35
C GLU A 360 -23.99 1.83 -19.43
N THR A 361 -22.96 1.18 -19.98
CA THR A 361 -22.81 -0.28 -19.93
C THR A 361 -22.48 -0.75 -18.51
N LEU A 362 -21.67 0.02 -17.78
CA LEU A 362 -21.42 -0.26 -16.36
C LEU A 362 -22.68 0.00 -15.54
N ASP A 363 -23.34 1.14 -15.78
CA ASP A 363 -24.57 1.48 -15.08
C ASP A 363 -25.43 2.45 -15.91
N ALA A 364 -26.57 1.98 -16.37
CA ALA A 364 -27.51 2.76 -17.19
C ALA A 364 -28.10 4.00 -16.50
N SER A 365 -27.97 4.10 -15.18
CA SER A 365 -28.41 5.29 -14.44
C SER A 365 -27.41 6.44 -14.51
N LEU A 366 -26.12 6.17 -14.81
CA LEU A 366 -25.10 7.19 -14.89
C LEU A 366 -25.23 8.03 -16.16
N LEU A 367 -24.90 9.30 -16.03
CA LEU A 367 -24.80 10.20 -17.19
C LEU A 367 -23.46 9.96 -17.88
N PRO A 368 -23.45 9.85 -19.23
CA PRO A 368 -22.20 9.67 -19.98
C PRO A 368 -21.30 10.92 -19.97
N ASP A 369 -21.87 12.11 -19.70
CA ASP A 369 -21.16 13.38 -19.61
C ASP A 369 -21.92 14.33 -18.65
N PRO A 370 -21.25 15.08 -17.76
CA PRO A 370 -19.80 15.10 -17.55
C PRO A 370 -19.29 13.94 -16.66
N VAL A 371 -18.14 13.40 -17.04
CA VAL A 371 -17.39 12.40 -16.27
C VAL A 371 -15.96 12.89 -16.05
N TYR A 372 -15.58 13.04 -14.81
CA TYR A 372 -14.25 13.48 -14.46
C TYR A 372 -13.35 12.29 -14.16
N GLY A 373 -12.19 12.21 -14.79
CA GLY A 373 -11.20 11.19 -14.51
C GLY A 373 -9.96 11.77 -13.88
N GLN A 374 -9.31 10.92 -13.08
CA GLN A 374 -8.07 11.27 -12.39
C GLN A 374 -8.21 12.56 -11.55
N VAL A 375 -9.33 12.67 -10.85
CA VAL A 375 -9.59 13.82 -9.95
C VAL A 375 -8.67 13.68 -8.76
N PRO A 376 -7.78 14.66 -8.53
CA PRO A 376 -6.91 14.63 -7.35
C PRO A 376 -7.78 14.72 -6.10
N ALA A 377 -7.57 13.78 -5.20
CA ALA A 377 -8.20 13.77 -3.90
C ALA A 377 -7.11 13.91 -2.83
N PHE A 378 -7.09 15.05 -2.12
CA PHE A 378 -6.13 15.31 -1.06
C PHE A 378 -6.80 15.09 0.29
N ALA A 379 -6.14 14.38 1.18
CA ALA A 379 -6.52 14.31 2.58
C ALA A 379 -5.29 14.00 3.44
N ALA A 380 -5.10 14.76 4.50
CA ALA A 380 -4.06 14.53 5.50
C ALA A 380 -2.62 14.42 4.93
N GLY A 381 -2.32 15.16 3.86
CA GLY A 381 -1.00 15.14 3.20
C GLY A 381 -0.80 13.97 2.22
N GLU A 382 -1.76 13.05 2.12
CA GLU A 382 -1.75 11.99 1.12
C GLU A 382 -2.53 12.40 -0.12
N ARG A 383 -1.90 12.25 -1.29
CA ARG A 383 -2.53 12.46 -2.59
C ARG A 383 -3.06 11.14 -3.11
N GLY A 384 -4.37 11.03 -3.25
CA GLY A 384 -5.01 9.99 -4.03
C GLY A 384 -5.51 10.53 -5.37
N VAL A 385 -5.88 9.65 -6.29
CA VAL A 385 -6.45 10.00 -7.59
C VAL A 385 -7.66 9.10 -7.82
N ILE A 386 -8.83 9.71 -7.89
CA ILE A 386 -10.09 9.00 -8.20
C ILE A 386 -10.07 8.63 -9.68
N ASP A 387 -10.31 7.37 -10.01
CA ASP A 387 -10.32 6.93 -11.40
C ASP A 387 -11.41 7.63 -12.20
N LEU A 388 -12.68 7.50 -11.77
CA LEU A 388 -13.80 8.23 -12.37
C LEU A 388 -14.73 8.78 -11.29
N LEU A 389 -15.10 10.04 -11.44
CA LEU A 389 -16.15 10.70 -10.69
C LEU A 389 -17.30 11.03 -11.66
N ALA A 390 -18.46 10.43 -11.44
CA ALA A 390 -19.64 10.53 -12.27
C ALA A 390 -20.85 10.99 -11.47
N VAL A 391 -21.95 11.23 -12.16
CA VAL A 391 -23.25 11.58 -11.57
C VAL A 391 -24.35 10.76 -12.25
N ASP A 392 -25.34 10.34 -11.50
CA ASP A 392 -26.49 9.67 -12.09
C ASP A 392 -27.57 10.65 -12.56
N ARG A 393 -28.57 10.14 -13.26
CA ARG A 393 -29.72 10.91 -13.82
C ARG A 393 -30.55 11.63 -12.75
N THR A 394 -30.38 11.28 -11.48
CA THR A 394 -31.05 11.93 -10.35
C THR A 394 -30.24 13.03 -9.70
N GLY A 395 -28.97 13.20 -10.09
CA GLY A 395 -28.03 14.15 -9.49
C GLY A 395 -27.20 13.57 -8.36
N ARG A 396 -27.26 12.26 -8.09
CA ARG A 396 -26.45 11.61 -7.07
C ARG A 396 -25.05 11.29 -7.61
N LEU A 397 -23.99 11.63 -6.86
CA LEU A 397 -22.61 11.34 -7.25
C LEU A 397 -22.29 9.84 -7.19
N ALA A 398 -21.39 9.41 -8.05
CA ALA A 398 -20.83 8.07 -8.07
C ALA A 398 -19.29 8.13 -8.16
N VAL A 399 -18.62 7.47 -7.22
CA VAL A 399 -17.18 7.22 -7.23
C VAL A 399 -16.95 5.86 -7.85
N VAL A 400 -16.17 5.80 -8.91
CA VAL A 400 -15.84 4.54 -9.59
C VAL A 400 -14.35 4.29 -9.44
N GLU A 401 -14.00 3.17 -8.84
CA GLU A 401 -12.63 2.68 -8.70
C GLU A 401 -12.44 1.42 -9.52
N LEU A 402 -11.38 1.37 -10.31
CA LEU A 402 -11.13 0.31 -11.27
C LEU A 402 -9.82 -0.43 -10.96
N LYS A 403 -9.87 -1.76 -11.02
CA LYS A 403 -8.67 -2.60 -10.96
C LYS A 403 -8.68 -3.62 -12.09
N ALA A 404 -7.58 -3.74 -12.81
CA ALA A 404 -7.44 -4.73 -13.88
C ALA A 404 -6.90 -6.08 -13.38
N SER A 405 -6.47 -6.15 -12.13
CA SER A 405 -5.93 -7.33 -11.45
C SER A 405 -6.36 -7.35 -9.98
N ALA A 406 -6.25 -8.52 -9.34
CA ALA A 406 -6.63 -8.68 -7.94
C ALA A 406 -5.82 -7.77 -7.01
N ASP A 407 -6.52 -6.95 -6.25
CA ASP A 407 -5.92 -6.04 -5.27
C ASP A 407 -6.69 -6.13 -3.94
N LEU A 408 -5.99 -6.55 -2.88
CA LEU A 408 -6.54 -6.65 -1.52
C LEU A 408 -6.97 -5.28 -0.98
N HIS A 409 -6.29 -4.21 -1.41
CA HIS A 409 -6.51 -2.86 -0.89
C HIS A 409 -7.64 -2.10 -1.61
N LEU A 410 -8.17 -2.63 -2.71
CA LEU A 410 -9.24 -2.01 -3.49
C LEU A 410 -10.39 -1.47 -2.62
N PRO A 411 -10.97 -2.21 -1.65
CA PRO A 411 -12.11 -1.71 -0.89
C PRO A 411 -11.78 -0.46 -0.05
N LEU A 412 -10.64 -0.47 0.67
CA LEU A 412 -10.28 0.66 1.54
C LEU A 412 -9.70 1.84 0.74
N GLN A 413 -9.06 1.61 -0.39
CA GLN A 413 -8.65 2.67 -1.31
C GLN A 413 -9.88 3.40 -1.87
N ALA A 414 -10.87 2.66 -2.34
CA ALA A 414 -12.12 3.22 -2.83
C ALA A 414 -12.90 3.95 -1.72
N LEU A 415 -12.86 3.43 -0.48
CA LEU A 415 -13.46 4.09 0.68
C LEU A 415 -12.80 5.45 0.96
N ASP A 416 -11.48 5.59 0.81
CA ASP A 416 -10.80 6.88 0.95
C ASP A 416 -11.35 7.91 -0.03
N TYR A 417 -11.57 7.51 -1.29
CA TYR A 417 -12.12 8.41 -2.29
C TYR A 417 -13.57 8.77 -2.00
N TRP A 418 -14.37 7.79 -1.56
CA TRP A 418 -15.74 8.01 -1.14
C TRP A 418 -15.83 9.01 0.03
N ILE A 419 -14.98 8.86 1.06
CA ILE A 419 -14.90 9.78 2.22
C ILE A 419 -14.61 11.21 1.74
N ARG A 420 -13.65 11.38 0.83
CA ARG A 420 -13.25 12.69 0.29
C ARG A 420 -14.36 13.32 -0.55
N VAL A 421 -14.99 12.54 -1.42
CA VAL A 421 -16.11 13.01 -2.25
C VAL A 421 -17.28 13.41 -1.36
N LYS A 422 -17.63 12.60 -0.38
CA LYS A 422 -18.69 12.93 0.59
C LYS A 422 -18.37 14.21 1.36
N TRP A 423 -17.13 14.39 1.81
CA TRP A 423 -16.68 15.61 2.50
C TRP A 423 -16.90 16.87 1.66
N HIS A 424 -16.53 16.85 0.40
CA HIS A 424 -16.71 17.99 -0.52
C HIS A 424 -18.17 18.18 -0.92
N LEU A 425 -18.93 17.11 -1.08
CA LEU A 425 -20.36 17.16 -1.37
C LEU A 425 -21.13 17.86 -0.23
N ASP A 426 -20.89 17.44 1.02
CA ASP A 426 -21.55 18.00 2.21
C ASP A 426 -21.31 19.50 2.38
N ARG A 427 -20.26 20.05 1.77
CA ARG A 427 -19.90 21.48 1.79
C ARG A 427 -20.30 22.24 0.54
N GLY A 428 -20.90 21.57 -0.45
CA GLY A 428 -21.26 22.19 -1.71
C GLY A 428 -20.06 22.59 -2.58
N GLU A 429 -18.88 22.06 -2.28
CA GLU A 429 -17.63 22.48 -2.91
C GLU A 429 -17.53 22.07 -4.38
N PHE A 430 -18.19 21.00 -4.81
CA PHE A 430 -18.20 20.59 -6.22
C PHE A 430 -18.79 21.66 -7.11
N THR A 431 -20.00 22.17 -6.79
CA THR A 431 -20.65 23.22 -7.56
C THR A 431 -19.84 24.51 -7.50
N ALA A 432 -19.34 24.90 -6.31
CA ALA A 432 -18.51 26.08 -6.12
C ALA A 432 -17.19 26.01 -6.90
N SER A 433 -16.64 24.82 -7.10
CA SER A 433 -15.41 24.55 -7.84
C SER A 433 -15.63 24.29 -9.34
N GLY A 434 -16.87 24.42 -9.84
CA GLY A 434 -17.21 24.30 -11.27
C GLY A 434 -17.36 22.88 -11.81
N TYR A 435 -17.50 21.88 -10.94
CA TYR A 435 -17.85 20.52 -11.36
C TYR A 435 -19.34 20.40 -11.67
N PHE A 436 -19.70 19.49 -12.55
CA PHE A 436 -21.07 19.14 -12.94
C PHE A 436 -21.94 20.35 -13.32
N PRO A 437 -21.51 21.22 -14.27
CA PRO A 437 -22.21 22.44 -14.61
C PRO A 437 -23.62 22.11 -15.14
N GLY A 438 -24.65 22.81 -14.58
CA GLY A 438 -26.03 22.64 -14.95
C GLY A 438 -26.72 21.40 -14.35
N ILE A 439 -26.04 20.65 -13.48
CA ILE A 439 -26.60 19.50 -12.76
C ILE A 439 -26.78 19.88 -11.29
N GLU A 440 -27.99 19.72 -10.77
CA GLU A 440 -28.27 19.87 -9.35
C GLU A 440 -27.79 18.61 -8.61
N LEU A 441 -26.72 18.76 -7.83
CA LEU A 441 -26.17 17.65 -7.06
C LEU A 441 -27.01 17.37 -5.82
N ARG A 442 -27.37 16.12 -5.62
CA ARG A 442 -28.09 15.68 -4.42
C ARG A 442 -27.17 15.54 -3.21
N PRO A 443 -27.70 15.82 -2.00
CA PRO A 443 -26.91 15.69 -0.77
C PRO A 443 -26.72 14.24 -0.29
N GLU A 444 -27.40 13.28 -0.92
CA GLU A 444 -27.26 11.87 -0.57
C GLU A 444 -25.80 11.40 -0.70
N PRO A 445 -25.36 10.49 0.19
CA PRO A 445 -24.00 9.94 0.11
C PRO A 445 -23.71 9.37 -1.29
N PRO A 446 -22.50 9.58 -1.82
CA PRO A 446 -22.13 9.06 -3.13
C PRO A 446 -22.29 7.54 -3.20
N ARG A 447 -22.60 7.02 -4.38
CA ARG A 447 -22.45 5.58 -4.66
C ARG A 447 -20.99 5.25 -4.82
N LEU A 448 -20.58 4.04 -4.39
CA LEU A 448 -19.23 3.53 -4.54
C LEU A 448 -19.25 2.30 -5.45
N LEU A 449 -18.68 2.43 -6.64
CA LEU A 449 -18.66 1.39 -7.66
C LEU A 449 -17.25 0.82 -7.78
N LEU A 450 -17.07 -0.45 -7.41
CA LEU A 450 -15.82 -1.20 -7.57
C LEU A 450 -15.92 -2.00 -8.86
N VAL A 451 -15.07 -1.72 -9.83
CA VAL A 451 -15.08 -2.35 -11.14
C VAL A 451 -13.79 -3.16 -11.35
N SER A 452 -13.95 -4.44 -11.67
CA SER A 452 -12.81 -5.32 -11.95
C SER A 452 -13.24 -6.44 -12.89
N PRO A 453 -12.33 -7.10 -13.63
CA PRO A 453 -12.68 -8.35 -14.28
C PRO A 453 -13.23 -9.34 -13.26
N ALA A 454 -14.23 -10.12 -13.65
CA ALA A 454 -15.07 -10.89 -12.74
C ALA A 454 -14.27 -11.85 -11.82
N LEU A 455 -13.19 -12.42 -12.35
CA LEU A 455 -12.30 -13.33 -11.60
C LEU A 455 -11.13 -12.63 -10.90
N GLN A 456 -11.03 -11.30 -11.00
CA GLN A 456 -9.94 -10.51 -10.42
C GLN A 456 -10.33 -9.76 -9.14
N PHE A 457 -11.54 -9.97 -8.61
CA PHE A 457 -11.81 -9.52 -7.25
C PHE A 457 -11.00 -10.36 -6.25
N HIS A 458 -10.25 -9.68 -5.39
CA HIS A 458 -9.47 -10.39 -4.38
C HIS A 458 -10.43 -11.15 -3.42
N PRO A 459 -10.13 -12.39 -2.99
CA PRO A 459 -11.03 -13.17 -2.12
C PRO A 459 -11.44 -12.46 -0.82
N THR A 460 -10.60 -11.54 -0.30
CA THR A 460 -10.89 -10.77 0.92
C THR A 460 -11.75 -9.54 0.67
N THR A 461 -12.10 -9.22 -0.57
CA THR A 461 -12.94 -8.04 -0.89
C THR A 461 -14.24 -8.08 -0.12
N GLU A 462 -14.99 -9.17 -0.17
CA GLU A 462 -16.27 -9.33 0.55
C GLU A 462 -16.08 -9.22 2.07
N THR A 463 -15.00 -9.79 2.59
CA THR A 463 -14.65 -9.72 4.00
C THR A 463 -14.51 -8.26 4.48
N ILE A 464 -13.78 -7.44 3.72
CA ILE A 464 -13.53 -6.04 4.09
C ILE A 464 -14.81 -5.21 3.93
N LEU A 465 -15.54 -5.39 2.82
CA LEU A 465 -16.80 -4.68 2.55
C LEU A 465 -17.86 -4.95 3.62
N GLY A 466 -17.88 -6.15 4.20
CA GLY A 466 -18.81 -6.51 5.27
C GLY A 466 -18.71 -5.63 6.53
N TYR A 467 -17.59 -4.93 6.69
CA TYR A 467 -17.38 -3.98 7.80
C TYR A 467 -17.77 -2.54 7.47
N PHE A 468 -18.11 -2.22 6.23
CA PHE A 468 -18.47 -0.85 5.86
C PHE A 468 -19.78 -0.42 6.53
N SER A 469 -19.85 0.87 6.88
CA SER A 469 -21.09 1.48 7.33
C SER A 469 -22.18 1.35 6.26
N PRO A 470 -23.44 1.09 6.64
CA PRO A 470 -24.58 1.07 5.70
C PRO A 470 -24.77 2.35 4.90
N VAL A 471 -24.19 3.46 5.35
CA VAL A 471 -24.20 4.74 4.63
C VAL A 471 -23.35 4.68 3.36
N VAL A 472 -22.38 3.78 3.29
CA VAL A 472 -21.53 3.54 2.11
C VAL A 472 -22.26 2.57 1.19
N ASP A 473 -22.96 3.13 0.19
CA ASP A 473 -23.69 2.37 -0.84
C ASP A 473 -22.67 1.81 -1.85
N VAL A 474 -22.19 0.58 -1.60
CA VAL A 474 -21.13 -0.07 -2.37
C VAL A 474 -21.66 -1.14 -3.30
N GLU A 475 -21.21 -1.11 -4.55
CA GLU A 475 -21.51 -2.11 -5.56
C GLU A 475 -20.22 -2.67 -6.16
N ARG A 476 -20.19 -3.99 -6.43
CA ARG A 476 -19.15 -4.66 -7.22
C ARG A 476 -19.71 -4.94 -8.59
N ILE A 477 -19.00 -4.49 -9.61
CA ILE A 477 -19.34 -4.70 -11.02
C ILE A 477 -18.23 -5.54 -11.64
N GLY A 478 -18.51 -6.83 -11.81
CA GLY A 478 -17.61 -7.76 -12.49
C GLY A 478 -17.77 -7.64 -13.99
N VAL A 479 -16.71 -7.25 -14.70
CA VAL A 479 -16.70 -7.23 -16.16
C VAL A 479 -16.06 -8.51 -16.72
N ALA A 480 -16.31 -8.80 -18.00
CA ALA A 480 -15.76 -9.98 -18.66
C ALA A 480 -14.21 -9.96 -18.66
N GLU A 481 -13.57 -11.14 -18.59
CA GLU A 481 -12.09 -11.24 -18.60
C GLU A 481 -11.49 -10.71 -19.91
N ASP A 482 -12.23 -10.79 -20.99
CA ASP A 482 -11.87 -10.24 -22.30
C ASP A 482 -12.29 -8.77 -22.51
N TRP A 483 -12.45 -8.02 -21.41
CA TRP A 483 -12.88 -6.61 -21.38
C TRP A 483 -12.13 -5.70 -22.35
N ARG A 484 -10.87 -6.05 -22.71
CA ARG A 484 -10.13 -5.31 -23.71
C ARG A 484 -10.75 -5.35 -25.10
N LYS A 485 -11.54 -6.41 -25.39
CA LYS A 485 -12.29 -6.52 -26.65
C LYS A 485 -13.62 -5.80 -26.57
N GLU A 486 -14.36 -6.07 -25.51
CA GLU A 486 -15.69 -5.53 -25.29
C GLU A 486 -15.97 -5.44 -23.79
N LEU A 487 -16.44 -4.28 -23.35
CA LEU A 487 -16.84 -4.08 -21.96
C LEU A 487 -18.25 -4.68 -21.76
N ARG A 488 -18.32 -5.82 -21.07
CA ARG A 488 -19.59 -6.49 -20.73
C ARG A 488 -19.65 -6.74 -19.24
N VAL A 489 -20.73 -6.36 -18.59
CA VAL A 489 -20.99 -6.67 -17.19
C VAL A 489 -21.43 -8.11 -17.06
N MET A 490 -20.70 -8.90 -16.26
CA MET A 490 -20.98 -10.30 -15.98
C MET A 490 -21.83 -10.48 -14.73
N PHE A 491 -21.60 -9.64 -13.73
CA PHE A 491 -22.40 -9.60 -12.52
C PHE A 491 -22.40 -8.21 -11.88
N ARG A 492 -23.40 -7.97 -11.05
CA ARG A 492 -23.49 -6.82 -10.15
C ARG A 492 -23.93 -7.32 -8.79
N LEU A 493 -23.22 -6.91 -7.73
CA LEU A 493 -23.54 -7.24 -6.35
C LEU A 493 -23.60 -5.95 -5.53
N THR A 494 -24.70 -5.73 -4.84
CA THR A 494 -24.94 -4.56 -4.00
C THR A 494 -24.78 -4.92 -2.52
N GLY A 495 -24.15 -4.05 -1.76
CA GLY A 495 -23.87 -4.27 -0.34
C GLY A 495 -22.91 -5.46 -0.11
N ALA A 496 -22.70 -5.86 1.12
CA ALA A 496 -21.93 -7.04 1.50
C ALA A 496 -22.58 -7.73 2.71
N GLU A 497 -22.37 -9.05 2.83
CA GLU A 497 -22.82 -9.77 4.02
C GLU A 497 -22.04 -9.26 5.24
N ARG A 498 -22.78 -9.01 6.32
CA ARG A 498 -22.13 -8.63 7.57
C ARG A 498 -21.37 -9.79 8.16
N PRO A 499 -20.18 -9.57 8.69
CA PRO A 499 -19.41 -10.61 9.36
C PRO A 499 -20.18 -11.05 10.61
N ARG A 500 -20.34 -12.36 10.73
CA ARG A 500 -21.00 -13.03 11.87
C ARG A 500 -20.09 -13.10 13.09
#